data_fcaeef90aabd5ff6fe49aca43376cb26
#
_entry.id   fcaeef90aabd5ff6fe49aca43376cb26
#
_cell.length_a   1.000
_cell.length_b   1.000
_cell.length_c   1.000
_cell.angle_alpha   90.00
_cell.angle_beta   90.00
_cell.angle_gamma   90.00
#
_symmetry.space_group_name_H-M   'P 1'
#
loop_
_entity.id
_entity.type
_entity.pdbx_description
1 polymer ?
#
loop_
_entity_poly.entity_id
_entity_poly.type
_entity_poly.pdbx_seq_one_letter_code
_entity_poly.pdbx_strand_id
1 'polypeptide(L)'
;GLHYQPSQIIVSCGGKHSCCNVILATCQEGDEVLIPAPYWLSYPEMVKLCGAVPVPVLPEDGSFYPRMQDITQNVTSYTKAIIINSPSNPTGAMYSEEFIAEIVAFCESKGIWLIMDDIYHRLIFDGRKPFSVYKFAKKSVEETRIIVVNAGSKQYAMTGFRIGWAVDNKKLIRIMANIQGHQTSGPSAITQHLAVGAINGIQSCVESLRQTLENNRKVMMQQLEAFNGVRAFKPDGTFYCFAD
;
A
#
# COMPACT_ATOMS: atom_id res chain seq x y z
N GLY A 1 -0.58 -3.58 20.71
CA GLY A 1 0.03 -3.72 19.38
C GLY A 1 -0.23 -5.11 18.83
N LEU A 2 -0.17 -5.27 17.52
CA LEU A 2 -0.27 -6.55 16.85
C LEU A 2 1.05 -7.31 17.01
N HIS A 3 0.98 -8.60 17.32
CA HIS A 3 2.16 -9.45 17.48
C HIS A 3 2.22 -10.47 16.33
N TYR A 4 3.29 -10.42 15.54
CA TYR A 4 3.54 -11.35 14.45
C TYR A 4 4.73 -12.24 14.77
N GLN A 5 4.67 -13.47 14.29
CA GLN A 5 5.81 -14.37 14.32
C GLN A 5 6.76 -14.05 13.15
N PRO A 6 8.07 -14.27 13.27
CA PRO A 6 9.00 -14.08 12.15
C PRO A 6 8.60 -14.84 10.89
N SER A 7 7.95 -16.01 11.02
CA SER A 7 7.43 -16.80 9.91
C SER A 7 6.23 -16.19 9.17
N GLN A 8 5.67 -15.09 9.68
CA GLN A 8 4.57 -14.33 9.09
C GLN A 8 5.08 -13.05 8.39
N ILE A 9 6.40 -12.87 8.29
CA ILE A 9 7.01 -11.67 7.73
C ILE A 9 8.05 -12.07 6.69
N ILE A 10 8.02 -11.44 5.52
CA ILE A 10 9.12 -11.49 4.55
C ILE A 10 9.73 -10.12 4.39
N VAL A 11 11.06 -10.06 4.36
CA VAL A 11 11.83 -8.84 4.10
C VAL A 11 12.36 -8.91 2.67
N SER A 12 12.15 -7.85 1.89
CA SER A 12 12.41 -7.81 0.44
C SER A 12 13.23 -6.59 0.03
N CYS A 13 13.71 -6.55 -1.21
CA CYS A 13 14.46 -5.44 -1.79
C CYS A 13 13.58 -4.20 -2.09
N GLY A 14 12.94 -3.68 -1.06
CA GLY A 14 11.99 -2.55 -1.10
C GLY A 14 10.53 -3.00 -1.22
N GLY A 15 9.59 -2.09 -0.90
CA GLY A 15 8.16 -2.35 -0.96
C GLY A 15 7.67 -2.78 -2.36
N LYS A 16 8.28 -2.24 -3.43
CA LYS A 16 8.00 -2.68 -4.81
C LYS A 16 8.20 -4.19 -4.98
N HIS A 17 9.32 -4.73 -4.48
CA HIS A 17 9.61 -6.15 -4.56
C HIS A 17 8.63 -6.97 -3.70
N SER A 18 8.28 -6.47 -2.51
CA SER A 18 7.24 -7.10 -1.68
C SER A 18 5.89 -7.17 -2.42
N CYS A 19 5.43 -6.06 -3.03
CA CYS A 19 4.19 -6.05 -3.84
C CYS A 19 4.25 -7.05 -5.00
N CYS A 20 5.36 -7.08 -5.74
CA CYS A 20 5.54 -8.00 -6.85
C CYS A 20 5.46 -9.46 -6.37
N ASN A 21 6.16 -9.80 -5.29
CA ASN A 21 6.14 -11.15 -4.70
C ASN A 21 4.74 -11.55 -4.23
N VAL A 22 3.97 -10.60 -3.64
CA VAL A 22 2.58 -10.84 -3.24
C VAL A 22 1.73 -11.20 -4.46
N ILE A 23 1.79 -10.41 -5.53
CA ILE A 23 1.01 -10.62 -6.74
C ILE A 23 1.37 -11.97 -7.39
N LEU A 24 2.66 -12.26 -7.55
CA LEU A 24 3.14 -13.55 -8.08
C LEU A 24 2.75 -14.75 -7.21
N ALA A 25 2.58 -14.56 -5.91
CA ALA A 25 2.19 -15.64 -4.98
C ALA A 25 0.68 -15.85 -4.87
N THR A 26 -0.13 -14.87 -5.28
CA THR A 26 -1.60 -14.89 -5.10
C THR A 26 -2.37 -14.97 -6.39
N CYS A 27 -1.79 -14.54 -7.52
CA CYS A 27 -2.46 -14.45 -8.81
C CYS A 27 -1.77 -15.34 -9.85
N GLN A 28 -2.52 -15.71 -10.87
CA GLN A 28 -2.08 -16.49 -12.03
C GLN A 28 -2.70 -15.93 -13.32
N GLU A 29 -2.36 -16.52 -14.44
CA GLU A 29 -2.91 -16.16 -15.75
C GLU A 29 -4.45 -16.18 -15.74
N GLY A 30 -5.05 -15.09 -16.21
CA GLY A 30 -6.49 -14.90 -16.28
C GLY A 30 -7.17 -14.39 -15.01
N ASP A 31 -6.48 -14.37 -13.86
CA ASP A 31 -7.01 -13.74 -12.66
C ASP A 31 -7.11 -12.21 -12.84
N GLU A 32 -8.13 -11.59 -12.27
CA GLU A 32 -8.32 -10.14 -12.27
C GLU A 32 -7.87 -9.52 -10.95
N VAL A 33 -7.19 -8.36 -11.05
CA VAL A 33 -6.77 -7.57 -9.89
C VAL A 33 -7.36 -6.16 -10.01
N LEU A 34 -8.26 -5.81 -9.08
CA LEU A 34 -8.87 -4.49 -9.04
C LEU A 34 -7.91 -3.47 -8.43
N ILE A 35 -7.80 -2.30 -9.08
CA ILE A 35 -6.90 -1.23 -8.69
C ILE A 35 -7.64 0.11 -8.75
N PRO A 36 -8.06 0.71 -7.61
CA PRO A 36 -8.66 2.03 -7.59
C PRO A 36 -7.75 3.09 -8.20
N ALA A 37 -8.31 3.84 -9.16
CA ALA A 37 -7.61 4.89 -9.91
C ALA A 37 -7.89 6.28 -9.30
N PRO A 38 -6.92 7.22 -9.43
CA PRO A 38 -5.57 7.08 -9.97
C PRO A 38 -4.66 6.24 -9.08
N TYR A 39 -3.77 5.47 -9.66
CA TYR A 39 -2.90 4.53 -8.95
C TYR A 39 -1.43 4.65 -9.36
N TRP A 40 -0.56 4.08 -8.55
CA TRP A 40 0.85 3.98 -8.90
C TRP A 40 1.08 3.08 -10.12
N LEU A 41 1.75 3.63 -11.13
CA LEU A 41 1.94 3.01 -12.45
C LEU A 41 2.57 1.60 -12.42
N SER A 42 3.21 1.23 -11.33
CA SER A 42 3.82 -0.11 -11.24
C SER A 42 2.83 -1.22 -10.92
N TYR A 43 1.65 -0.93 -10.36
CA TYR A 43 0.69 -2.00 -10.03
C TYR A 43 0.20 -2.76 -11.25
N PRO A 44 -0.33 -2.12 -12.31
CA PRO A 44 -0.78 -2.85 -13.48
C PRO A 44 0.33 -3.64 -14.14
N GLU A 45 1.55 -3.12 -14.16
CA GLU A 45 2.69 -3.83 -14.76
C GLU A 45 3.10 -5.08 -13.96
N MET A 46 3.05 -5.02 -12.64
CA MET A 46 3.26 -6.21 -11.78
C MET A 46 2.18 -7.27 -12.00
N VAL A 47 0.92 -6.84 -12.17
CA VAL A 47 -0.20 -7.73 -12.44
C VAL A 47 -0.02 -8.43 -13.78
N LYS A 48 0.35 -7.70 -14.83
CA LYS A 48 0.63 -8.27 -16.17
C LYS A 48 1.80 -9.25 -16.16
N LEU A 49 2.81 -9.05 -15.31
CA LEU A 49 3.97 -9.94 -15.21
C LEU A 49 3.62 -11.38 -14.82
N CYS A 50 2.52 -11.61 -14.12
CA CYS A 50 2.02 -12.97 -13.82
C CYS A 50 0.93 -13.47 -14.76
N GLY A 51 0.65 -12.74 -15.86
CA GLY A 51 -0.41 -13.05 -16.81
C GLY A 51 -1.82 -12.68 -16.33
N ALA A 52 -1.93 -12.01 -15.17
CA ALA A 52 -3.20 -11.53 -14.65
C ALA A 52 -3.62 -10.21 -15.32
N VAL A 53 -4.90 -9.87 -15.18
CA VAL A 53 -5.52 -8.71 -15.80
C VAL A 53 -5.70 -7.58 -14.76
N PRO A 54 -5.05 -6.41 -14.92
CA PRO A 54 -5.32 -5.27 -14.08
C PRO A 54 -6.65 -4.63 -14.48
N VAL A 55 -7.54 -4.46 -13.51
CA VAL A 55 -8.86 -3.83 -13.70
C VAL A 55 -8.88 -2.49 -12.98
N PRO A 56 -8.75 -1.36 -13.68
CA PRO A 56 -8.88 -0.04 -13.09
C PRO A 56 -10.29 0.19 -12.56
N VAL A 57 -10.40 0.66 -11.32
CA VAL A 57 -11.68 1.06 -10.72
C VAL A 57 -11.72 2.59 -10.62
N LEU A 58 -12.58 3.22 -11.42
CA LEU A 58 -12.77 4.66 -11.43
C LEU A 58 -13.96 5.01 -10.52
N PRO A 59 -13.78 5.92 -9.53
CA PRO A 59 -14.91 6.44 -8.78
C PRO A 59 -15.90 7.17 -9.70
N GLU A 60 -17.19 6.81 -9.63
CA GLU A 60 -18.24 7.40 -10.49
C GLU A 60 -18.40 8.91 -10.32
N ASP A 61 -18.13 9.43 -9.13
CA ASP A 61 -18.24 10.86 -8.81
C ASP A 61 -17.01 11.68 -9.23
N GLY A 62 -16.01 11.04 -9.86
CA GLY A 62 -14.75 11.67 -10.26
C GLY A 62 -13.87 12.08 -9.08
N SER A 63 -14.17 11.63 -7.87
CA SER A 63 -13.33 11.84 -6.69
C SER A 63 -12.12 10.90 -6.69
N PHE A 64 -11.22 11.10 -5.71
CA PHE A 64 -10.09 10.18 -5.47
C PHE A 64 -10.35 9.20 -4.33
N TYR A 65 -11.62 9.10 -3.90
CA TYR A 65 -12.07 8.24 -2.81
C TYR A 65 -13.04 7.19 -3.36
N PRO A 66 -12.57 5.96 -3.62
CA PRO A 66 -13.44 4.90 -4.10
C PRO A 66 -14.48 4.56 -3.02
N ARG A 67 -15.71 4.29 -3.46
CA ARG A 67 -16.78 3.77 -2.63
C ARG A 67 -16.90 2.26 -2.82
N MET A 68 -17.51 1.57 -1.89
CA MET A 68 -17.75 0.13 -2.04
C MET A 68 -18.56 -0.23 -3.28
N GLN A 69 -19.46 0.66 -3.71
CA GLN A 69 -20.21 0.49 -4.97
C GLN A 69 -19.25 0.43 -6.17
N ASP A 70 -18.29 1.36 -6.24
CA ASP A 70 -17.30 1.41 -7.33
C ASP A 70 -16.47 0.12 -7.39
N ILE A 71 -16.14 -0.46 -6.23
CA ILE A 71 -15.45 -1.76 -6.14
C ILE A 71 -16.37 -2.90 -6.59
N THR A 72 -17.57 -3.00 -6.02
CA THR A 72 -18.44 -4.17 -6.21
C THR A 72 -18.97 -4.31 -7.63
N GLN A 73 -19.16 -3.21 -8.35
CA GLN A 73 -19.56 -3.19 -9.76
C GLN A 73 -18.50 -3.79 -10.70
N ASN A 74 -17.22 -3.75 -10.29
CA ASN A 74 -16.11 -4.27 -11.08
C ASN A 74 -15.67 -5.69 -10.67
N VAL A 75 -16.31 -6.28 -9.65
CA VAL A 75 -15.97 -7.65 -9.21
C VAL A 75 -16.63 -8.68 -10.10
N THR A 76 -15.85 -9.62 -10.59
CA THR A 76 -16.29 -10.78 -11.40
C THR A 76 -15.91 -12.10 -10.71
N SER A 77 -16.24 -13.23 -11.33
CA SER A 77 -15.79 -14.55 -10.89
C SER A 77 -14.27 -14.76 -11.02
N TYR A 78 -13.60 -13.93 -11.81
CA TYR A 78 -12.14 -13.95 -12.01
C TYR A 78 -11.39 -13.05 -11.03
N THR A 79 -12.10 -12.20 -10.28
CA THR A 79 -11.46 -11.27 -9.33
C THR A 79 -10.75 -12.02 -8.23
N LYS A 80 -9.44 -11.90 -8.18
CA LYS A 80 -8.55 -12.59 -7.23
C LYS A 80 -8.03 -11.71 -6.13
N ALA A 81 -7.72 -10.45 -6.46
CA ALA A 81 -7.16 -9.50 -5.51
C ALA A 81 -7.67 -8.08 -5.73
N ILE A 82 -7.59 -7.27 -4.69
CA ILE A 82 -7.81 -5.82 -4.73
C ILE A 82 -6.58 -5.16 -4.10
N ILE A 83 -5.98 -4.19 -4.79
CA ILE A 83 -4.84 -3.42 -4.28
C ILE A 83 -5.36 -2.10 -3.73
N ILE A 84 -5.09 -1.81 -2.47
CA ILE A 84 -5.40 -0.54 -1.81
C ILE A 84 -4.08 0.11 -1.37
N ASN A 85 -3.87 1.36 -1.78
CA ASN A 85 -2.76 2.20 -1.32
C ASN A 85 -3.32 3.44 -0.62
N SER A 86 -3.13 3.53 0.69
CA SER A 86 -3.67 4.64 1.50
C SER A 86 -2.70 5.03 2.61
N PRO A 87 -2.18 6.28 2.60
CA PRO A 87 -2.40 7.33 1.58
C PRO A 87 -1.88 6.94 0.20
N SER A 88 -2.59 7.40 -0.85
CA SER A 88 -2.40 6.96 -2.23
C SER A 88 -1.25 7.68 -2.95
N ASN A 89 -0.56 6.98 -3.77
CA ASN A 89 0.27 7.50 -4.85
C ASN A 89 -0.51 7.34 -6.17
N PRO A 90 -0.88 8.43 -6.91
CA PRO A 90 -0.27 9.77 -6.87
C PRO A 90 -1.06 10.85 -6.11
N THR A 91 -2.26 10.59 -5.63
CA THR A 91 -3.20 11.63 -5.19
C THR A 91 -2.93 12.16 -3.78
N GLY A 92 -2.31 11.37 -2.92
CA GLY A 92 -2.19 11.67 -1.49
C GLY A 92 -3.49 11.48 -0.71
N ALA A 93 -4.55 10.95 -1.33
CA ALA A 93 -5.83 10.68 -0.67
C ALA A 93 -5.65 9.56 0.38
N MET A 94 -6.19 9.77 1.57
CA MET A 94 -6.26 8.77 2.64
C MET A 94 -7.70 8.28 2.78
N TYR A 95 -7.91 7.00 2.55
CA TYR A 95 -9.24 6.39 2.64
C TYR A 95 -9.70 6.31 4.08
N SER A 96 -11.02 6.41 4.29
CA SER A 96 -11.61 6.42 5.62
C SER A 96 -11.52 5.06 6.31
N GLU A 97 -11.60 5.06 7.65
CA GLU A 97 -11.63 3.81 8.42
C GLU A 97 -12.88 2.97 8.07
N GLU A 98 -14.01 3.63 7.77
CA GLU A 98 -15.26 3.01 7.37
C GLU A 98 -15.09 2.24 6.04
N PHE A 99 -14.52 2.89 5.02
CA PHE A 99 -14.25 2.24 3.74
C PHE A 99 -13.29 1.05 3.90
N ILE A 100 -12.21 1.22 4.70
CA ILE A 100 -11.26 0.13 4.95
C ILE A 100 -11.93 -1.03 5.72
N ALA A 101 -12.81 -0.74 6.66
CA ALA A 101 -13.58 -1.77 7.36
C ALA A 101 -14.52 -2.55 6.41
N GLU A 102 -15.21 -1.84 5.53
CA GLU A 102 -16.13 -2.43 4.56
C GLU A 102 -15.38 -3.31 3.54
N ILE A 103 -14.26 -2.83 2.99
CA ILE A 103 -13.49 -3.61 2.01
C ILE A 103 -12.82 -4.84 2.62
N VAL A 104 -12.38 -4.75 3.88
CA VAL A 104 -11.87 -5.91 4.63
C VAL A 104 -12.97 -6.97 4.78
N ALA A 105 -14.15 -6.57 5.27
CA ALA A 105 -15.28 -7.49 5.42
C ALA A 105 -15.72 -8.11 4.09
N PHE A 106 -15.72 -7.33 3.02
CA PHE A 106 -16.04 -7.77 1.67
C PHE A 106 -15.03 -8.82 1.19
N CYS A 107 -13.74 -8.52 1.26
CA CYS A 107 -12.68 -9.43 0.83
C CYS A 107 -12.68 -10.75 1.61
N GLU A 108 -12.87 -10.68 2.94
CA GLU A 108 -12.98 -11.90 3.78
C GLU A 108 -14.20 -12.74 3.42
N SER A 109 -15.34 -12.10 3.08
CA SER A 109 -16.59 -12.80 2.71
C SER A 109 -16.51 -13.49 1.35
N LYS A 110 -15.81 -12.87 0.40
CA LYS A 110 -15.66 -13.34 -0.98
C LYS A 110 -14.43 -14.23 -1.20
N GLY A 111 -13.52 -14.30 -0.24
CA GLY A 111 -12.24 -15.00 -0.38
C GLY A 111 -11.28 -14.32 -1.37
N ILE A 112 -11.43 -13.00 -1.56
CA ILE A 112 -10.56 -12.16 -2.38
C ILE A 112 -9.39 -11.67 -1.54
N TRP A 113 -8.18 -11.60 -2.11
CA TRP A 113 -7.02 -11.04 -1.43
C TRP A 113 -7.11 -9.51 -1.37
N LEU A 114 -6.91 -8.93 -0.19
CA LEU A 114 -6.73 -7.49 0.00
C LEU A 114 -5.24 -7.20 0.18
N ILE A 115 -4.63 -6.59 -0.83
CA ILE A 115 -3.22 -6.17 -0.78
C ILE A 115 -3.21 -4.71 -0.33
N MET A 116 -2.85 -4.49 0.93
CA MET A 116 -2.76 -3.15 1.51
C MET A 116 -1.33 -2.63 1.40
N ASP A 117 -1.08 -1.72 0.48
CA ASP A 117 0.18 -1.00 0.38
C ASP A 117 0.16 0.20 1.32
N ASP A 118 0.82 0.02 2.46
CA ASP A 118 0.80 0.91 3.62
C ASP A 118 2.09 1.75 3.74
N ILE A 119 2.79 1.93 2.63
CA ILE A 119 4.14 2.53 2.61
C ILE A 119 4.17 3.99 3.09
N TYR A 120 3.04 4.70 3.03
CA TYR A 120 2.92 6.11 3.44
C TYR A 120 2.21 6.31 4.78
N HIS A 121 1.83 5.26 5.50
CA HIS A 121 0.96 5.30 6.68
C HIS A 121 1.41 6.26 7.79
N ARG A 122 2.69 6.64 7.86
CA ARG A 122 3.21 7.61 8.83
C ARG A 122 3.38 9.02 8.27
N LEU A 123 3.18 9.21 6.97
CA LEU A 123 3.27 10.51 6.30
C LEU A 123 1.88 11.06 6.03
N ILE A 124 1.10 11.23 7.09
CA ILE A 124 -0.28 11.72 7.07
C ILE A 124 -0.38 13.06 7.80
N PHE A 125 -1.32 13.91 7.39
CA PHE A 125 -1.39 15.31 7.76
C PHE A 125 -2.66 15.63 8.56
N ASP A 126 -2.78 16.90 8.96
CA ASP A 126 -3.95 17.47 9.63
C ASP A 126 -4.32 16.72 10.93
N GLY A 127 -3.31 16.24 11.68
CA GLY A 127 -3.51 15.56 12.96
C GLY A 127 -4.15 14.17 12.88
N ARG A 128 -4.36 13.64 11.67
CA ARG A 128 -4.86 12.27 11.49
C ARG A 128 -3.87 11.26 12.05
N LYS A 129 -4.38 10.10 12.46
CA LYS A 129 -3.56 9.03 13.02
C LYS A 129 -3.53 7.83 12.10
N PRO A 130 -2.36 7.16 11.97
CA PRO A 130 -2.29 5.90 11.26
C PRO A 130 -3.07 4.81 12.01
N PHE A 131 -3.65 3.90 11.26
CA PHE A 131 -4.30 2.71 11.79
C PHE A 131 -3.83 1.48 11.02
N SER A 132 -3.93 0.32 11.63
CA SER A 132 -3.64 -0.94 10.95
C SER A 132 -4.92 -1.50 10.34
N VAL A 133 -4.86 -1.96 9.09
CA VAL A 133 -5.97 -2.64 8.41
C VAL A 133 -6.42 -3.90 9.16
N TYR A 134 -5.52 -4.58 9.85
CA TYR A 134 -5.84 -5.75 10.69
C TYR A 134 -6.76 -5.44 11.88
N LYS A 135 -6.94 -4.16 12.25
CA LYS A 135 -7.93 -3.73 13.24
C LYS A 135 -9.35 -4.14 12.85
N PHE A 136 -9.62 -4.26 11.56
CA PHE A 136 -10.95 -4.56 11.01
C PHE A 136 -11.11 -6.04 10.62
N ALA A 137 -10.04 -6.82 10.61
CA ALA A 137 -10.09 -8.25 10.33
C ALA A 137 -10.88 -8.98 11.40
N LYS A 138 -11.80 -9.84 10.98
CA LYS A 138 -12.56 -10.75 11.87
C LYS A 138 -11.84 -12.09 12.08
N LYS A 139 -10.92 -12.39 11.18
CA LYS A 139 -10.11 -13.62 11.18
C LYS A 139 -8.70 -13.32 11.67
N SER A 140 -8.02 -14.36 12.16
CA SER A 140 -6.61 -14.25 12.50
C SER A 140 -5.75 -14.02 11.26
N VAL A 141 -4.50 -13.57 11.44
CA VAL A 141 -3.52 -13.40 10.33
C VAL A 141 -3.33 -14.72 9.56
N GLU A 142 -3.47 -15.87 10.20
CA GLU A 142 -3.36 -17.18 9.52
C GLU A 142 -4.56 -17.53 8.64
N GLU A 143 -5.71 -16.87 8.83
CA GLU A 143 -6.97 -17.21 8.16
C GLU A 143 -7.52 -16.10 7.27
N THR A 144 -7.11 -14.86 7.53
CA THR A 144 -7.51 -13.70 6.73
C THR A 144 -6.86 -13.72 5.35
N ARG A 145 -7.41 -12.93 4.45
CA ARG A 145 -6.82 -12.68 3.11
C ARG A 145 -6.29 -11.25 2.99
N ILE A 146 -5.83 -10.69 4.09
CA ILE A 146 -5.26 -9.35 4.13
C ILE A 146 -3.74 -9.48 4.14
N ILE A 147 -3.09 -8.83 3.19
CA ILE A 147 -1.65 -8.74 3.08
C ILE A 147 -1.26 -7.28 3.26
N VAL A 148 -0.39 -6.99 4.22
CA VAL A 148 0.14 -5.64 4.40
C VAL A 148 1.56 -5.56 3.86
N VAL A 149 1.78 -4.61 2.95
CA VAL A 149 3.11 -4.28 2.42
C VAL A 149 3.54 -2.94 2.97
N ASN A 150 4.78 -2.85 3.44
CA ASN A 150 5.37 -1.61 3.94
C ASN A 150 6.87 -1.55 3.62
N ALA A 151 7.51 -0.41 3.87
CA ALA A 151 8.94 -0.24 3.62
C ALA A 151 9.55 0.91 4.43
N GLY A 152 10.87 0.87 4.58
CA GLY A 152 11.64 1.98 5.14
C GLY A 152 11.78 3.17 4.19
N SER A 153 11.46 2.98 2.91
CA SER A 153 11.75 3.93 1.83
C SER A 153 11.19 5.33 2.06
N LYS A 154 9.98 5.46 2.57
CA LYS A 154 9.26 6.74 2.64
C LYS A 154 9.35 7.36 4.03
N GLN A 155 8.88 6.64 5.04
CA GLN A 155 8.85 7.12 6.41
C GLN A 155 10.23 7.38 7.04
N TYR A 156 11.29 6.70 6.56
CA TYR A 156 12.67 6.89 7.03
C TYR A 156 13.58 7.51 5.96
N ALA A 157 13.03 8.00 4.84
CA ALA A 157 13.79 8.54 3.71
C ALA A 157 14.87 7.56 3.17
N MET A 158 14.63 6.24 3.27
CA MET A 158 15.58 5.18 2.94
C MET A 158 15.34 4.59 1.53
N THR A 159 14.99 5.42 0.55
CA THR A 159 14.66 4.95 -0.81
C THR A 159 15.79 4.17 -1.48
N GLY A 160 17.03 4.65 -1.34
CA GLY A 160 18.23 4.03 -1.91
C GLY A 160 18.65 2.72 -1.25
N PHE A 161 18.23 2.48 -0.02
CA PHE A 161 18.60 1.27 0.74
C PHE A 161 17.83 0.03 0.34
N ARG A 162 16.76 0.15 -0.44
CA ARG A 162 16.00 -0.98 -0.98
C ARG A 162 15.54 -1.97 0.08
N ILE A 163 14.78 -1.52 1.08
CA ILE A 163 14.26 -2.38 2.16
C ILE A 163 12.74 -2.20 2.29
N GLY A 164 12.02 -3.31 2.29
CA GLY A 164 10.59 -3.40 2.50
C GLY A 164 10.21 -4.76 3.08
N TRP A 165 8.97 -4.92 3.44
CA TRP A 165 8.46 -6.16 4.02
C TRP A 165 6.98 -6.36 3.69
N ALA A 166 6.54 -7.61 3.77
CA ALA A 166 5.13 -7.96 3.77
C ALA A 166 4.81 -8.83 4.97
N VAL A 167 3.57 -8.72 5.44
CA VAL A 167 3.03 -9.46 6.58
C VAL A 167 1.79 -10.21 6.13
N ASP A 168 1.75 -11.52 6.39
CA ASP A 168 0.62 -12.41 6.11
C ASP A 168 0.79 -13.75 6.83
N ASN A 169 -0.09 -14.71 6.54
CA ASN A 169 0.00 -16.07 7.02
C ASN A 169 1.30 -16.78 6.60
N LYS A 170 1.72 -17.74 7.40
CA LYS A 170 2.99 -18.48 7.19
C LYS A 170 3.07 -19.16 5.84
N LYS A 171 1.95 -19.67 5.31
CA LYS A 171 1.91 -20.40 4.04
C LYS A 171 2.25 -19.46 2.89
N LEU A 172 1.62 -18.27 2.84
CA LEU A 172 1.87 -17.30 1.79
C LEU A 172 3.28 -16.72 1.89
N ILE A 173 3.74 -16.38 3.09
CA ILE A 173 5.11 -15.89 3.32
C ILE A 173 6.15 -16.90 2.83
N ARG A 174 5.93 -18.21 3.06
CA ARG A 174 6.81 -19.25 2.53
C ARG A 174 6.83 -19.30 1.01
N ILE A 175 5.68 -19.15 0.35
CA ILE A 175 5.61 -19.08 -1.12
C ILE A 175 6.37 -17.87 -1.64
N MET A 176 6.14 -16.70 -1.05
CA MET A 176 6.87 -15.47 -1.41
C MET A 176 8.38 -15.61 -1.18
N ALA A 177 8.81 -16.25 -0.10
CA ALA A 177 10.22 -16.49 0.17
C ALA A 177 10.86 -17.40 -0.88
N ASN A 178 10.16 -18.42 -1.35
CA ASN A 178 10.64 -19.28 -2.44
C ASN A 178 10.79 -18.48 -3.75
N ILE A 179 9.79 -17.68 -4.12
CA ILE A 179 9.83 -16.79 -5.30
C ILE A 179 11.04 -15.85 -5.18
N GLN A 180 11.17 -15.15 -4.05
CA GLN A 180 12.27 -14.21 -3.81
C GLN A 180 13.64 -14.89 -3.83
N GLY A 181 13.73 -16.13 -3.30
CA GLY A 181 14.96 -16.92 -3.27
C GLY A 181 15.55 -17.15 -4.67
N HIS A 182 14.67 -17.27 -5.68
CA HIS A 182 15.06 -17.45 -7.08
C HIS A 182 15.19 -16.15 -7.89
N GLN A 183 14.91 -15.00 -7.29
CA GLN A 183 15.05 -13.68 -7.91
C GLN A 183 16.29 -12.95 -7.38
N THR A 184 16.27 -12.59 -6.09
CA THR A 184 17.26 -11.72 -5.46
C THR A 184 17.93 -12.35 -4.24
N SER A 185 17.53 -13.55 -3.84
CA SER A 185 17.82 -14.21 -2.55
C SER A 185 17.31 -13.43 -1.33
N GLY A 186 17.47 -12.12 -1.31
CA GLY A 186 16.99 -11.23 -0.26
C GLY A 186 17.71 -9.88 -0.29
N PRO A 187 17.31 -8.94 0.59
CA PRO A 187 17.97 -7.66 0.69
C PRO A 187 19.34 -7.77 1.35
N SER A 188 20.22 -6.81 1.08
CA SER A 188 21.54 -6.71 1.68
C SER A 188 21.49 -6.79 3.21
N ALA A 189 22.40 -7.57 3.81
CA ALA A 189 22.53 -7.66 5.28
C ALA A 189 22.79 -6.28 5.93
N ILE A 190 23.59 -5.44 5.30
CA ILE A 190 23.86 -4.07 5.75
C ILE A 190 22.55 -3.29 5.82
N THR A 191 21.73 -3.35 4.78
CA THR A 191 20.44 -2.68 4.72
C THR A 191 19.46 -3.18 5.78
N GLN A 192 19.46 -4.49 6.05
CA GLN A 192 18.62 -5.06 7.12
C GLN A 192 19.03 -4.51 8.50
N HIS A 193 20.33 -4.43 8.79
CA HIS A 193 20.81 -3.82 10.05
C HIS A 193 20.43 -2.34 10.17
N LEU A 194 20.55 -1.58 9.09
CA LEU A 194 20.11 -0.18 9.06
C LEU A 194 18.60 -0.05 9.30
N ALA A 195 17.79 -0.93 8.73
CA ALA A 195 16.34 -0.95 8.95
C ALA A 195 15.98 -1.27 10.42
N VAL A 196 16.69 -2.21 11.05
CA VAL A 196 16.53 -2.51 12.49
C VAL A 196 16.84 -1.27 13.32
N GLY A 197 17.93 -0.55 13.01
CA GLY A 197 18.28 0.71 13.65
C GLY A 197 17.20 1.79 13.46
N ALA A 198 16.66 1.92 12.25
CA ALA A 198 15.61 2.90 11.94
C ALA A 198 14.29 2.60 12.69
N ILE A 199 13.88 1.32 12.74
CA ILE A 199 12.61 0.91 13.38
C ILE A 199 12.69 1.02 14.91
N ASN A 200 13.80 0.64 15.51
CA ASN A 200 13.98 0.63 16.96
C ASN A 200 14.55 1.96 17.52
N GLY A 201 15.06 2.82 16.64
CA GLY A 201 15.65 4.10 17.01
C GLY A 201 14.63 5.18 17.32
N ILE A 202 15.15 6.40 17.49
CA ILE A 202 14.34 7.58 17.82
C ILE A 202 13.41 7.90 16.64
N GLN A 203 12.11 7.93 16.89
CA GLN A 203 11.09 8.15 15.86
C GLN A 203 10.80 9.64 15.57
N SER A 204 11.44 10.56 16.26
CA SER A 204 11.28 12.00 16.01
C SER A 204 11.69 12.42 14.60
N CYS A 205 12.64 11.70 13.96
CA CYS A 205 13.02 11.94 12.58
C CYS A 205 11.84 11.76 11.59
N VAL A 206 10.99 10.77 11.84
CA VAL A 206 9.78 10.53 11.03
C VAL A 206 8.76 11.66 11.24
N GLU A 207 8.58 12.10 12.48
CA GLU A 207 7.69 13.21 12.80
C GLU A 207 8.21 14.55 12.22
N SER A 208 9.51 14.82 12.30
CA SER A 208 10.12 16.00 11.67
C SER A 208 9.94 15.98 10.15
N LEU A 209 10.12 14.82 9.50
CA LEU A 209 9.86 14.67 8.08
C LEU A 209 8.38 14.93 7.76
N ARG A 210 7.46 14.33 8.52
CA ARG A 210 6.02 14.52 8.36
C ARG A 210 5.63 16.01 8.44
N GLN A 211 6.13 16.71 9.46
CA GLN A 211 5.87 18.16 9.65
C GLN A 211 6.44 19.00 8.49
N THR A 212 7.65 18.68 8.03
CA THR A 212 8.25 19.34 6.87
C THR A 212 7.38 19.16 5.62
N LEU A 213 6.91 17.92 5.36
CA LEU A 213 6.06 17.63 4.22
C LEU A 213 4.69 18.31 4.33
N GLU A 214 4.10 18.37 5.52
CA GLU A 214 2.85 19.08 5.75
C GLU A 214 2.98 20.59 5.51
N ASN A 215 4.11 21.20 5.89
CA ASN A 215 4.39 22.60 5.60
C ASN A 215 4.63 22.83 4.10
N ASN A 216 5.39 21.94 3.43
CA ASN A 216 5.61 22.00 2.00
C ASN A 216 4.29 21.88 1.22
N ARG A 217 3.37 21.01 1.68
CA ARG A 217 2.02 20.91 1.12
C ARG A 217 1.29 22.27 1.15
N LYS A 218 1.34 22.98 2.27
CA LYS A 218 0.67 24.29 2.41
C LYS A 218 1.21 25.29 1.37
N VAL A 219 2.53 25.36 1.24
CA VAL A 219 3.18 26.24 0.25
C VAL A 219 2.81 25.82 -1.17
N MET A 220 2.86 24.54 -1.48
CA MET A 220 2.54 24.01 -2.80
C MET A 220 1.08 24.33 -3.19
N MET A 221 0.12 24.10 -2.28
CA MET A 221 -1.29 24.41 -2.52
C MET A 221 -1.50 25.89 -2.80
N GLN A 222 -0.89 26.77 -2.02
CA GLN A 222 -0.94 28.24 -2.26
C GLN A 222 -0.37 28.63 -3.63
N GLN A 223 0.71 27.99 -4.07
CA GLN A 223 1.29 28.25 -5.38
C GLN A 223 0.37 27.76 -6.51
N LEU A 224 -0.24 26.60 -6.36
CA LEU A 224 -1.15 26.04 -7.37
C LEU A 224 -2.45 26.84 -7.51
N GLU A 225 -2.97 27.39 -6.40
CA GLU A 225 -4.14 28.29 -6.43
C GLU A 225 -3.90 29.56 -7.27
N ALA A 226 -2.65 29.96 -7.46
CA ALA A 226 -2.32 31.11 -8.29
C ALA A 226 -2.40 30.85 -9.82
N PHE A 227 -2.51 29.58 -10.23
CA PHE A 227 -2.61 29.21 -11.65
C PHE A 227 -4.07 29.11 -12.08
N ASN A 228 -4.46 29.92 -13.08
CA ASN A 228 -5.80 29.86 -13.65
C ASN A 228 -6.04 28.53 -14.38
N GLY A 229 -7.16 27.86 -14.06
CA GLY A 229 -7.56 26.61 -14.72
C GLY A 229 -6.95 25.35 -14.12
N VAL A 230 -6.11 25.45 -13.10
CA VAL A 230 -5.57 24.31 -12.37
C VAL A 230 -6.48 23.97 -11.18
N ARG A 231 -6.93 22.73 -11.09
CA ARG A 231 -7.58 22.19 -9.92
C ARG A 231 -6.60 21.27 -9.19
N ALA A 232 -6.14 21.69 -8.03
CA ALA A 232 -5.26 20.88 -7.20
C ALA A 232 -6.05 20.19 -6.09
N PHE A 233 -5.87 18.88 -5.99
CA PHE A 233 -6.40 18.13 -4.85
C PHE A 233 -5.49 18.34 -3.63
N LYS A 234 -6.07 18.72 -2.49
CA LYS A 234 -5.31 18.85 -1.23
C LYS A 234 -5.02 17.45 -0.67
N PRO A 235 -3.77 16.97 -0.69
CA PRO A 235 -3.46 15.63 -0.24
C PRO A 235 -3.60 15.49 1.29
N ASP A 236 -4.11 14.34 1.73
CA ASP A 236 -4.20 13.96 3.15
C ASP A 236 -2.87 13.45 3.72
N GLY A 237 -1.96 13.05 2.84
CA GLY A 237 -0.66 12.50 3.20
C GLY A 237 0.30 12.44 2.02
N THR A 238 1.40 11.72 2.16
CA THR A 238 2.47 11.52 1.18
C THR A 238 3.33 12.78 0.96
N PHE A 239 3.94 12.90 -0.21
CA PHE A 239 4.67 14.09 -0.68
C PHE A 239 4.31 14.40 -2.14
N TYR A 240 3.16 13.90 -2.59
CA TYR A 240 2.64 14.16 -3.92
C TYR A 240 1.60 15.28 -3.88
N CYS A 241 1.49 15.99 -4.99
CA CYS A 241 0.37 16.83 -5.31
C CYS A 241 -0.17 16.37 -6.68
N PHE A 242 -1.45 16.12 -6.75
CA PHE A 242 -2.14 15.73 -7.97
C PHE A 242 -3.01 16.90 -8.42
N ALA A 243 -2.71 17.44 -9.59
CA ALA A 243 -3.40 18.58 -10.17
C ALA A 243 -3.93 18.23 -11.57
N ASP A 244 -5.09 18.78 -11.90
CA ASP A 244 -5.79 18.65 -13.17
C ASP A 244 -5.94 20.03 -13.84
#